data_7177e785043b2713615987fa6c60b2f2
#
_entry.id   7177e785043b2713615987fa6c60b2f2
#
_cell.length_a   1.000
_cell.length_b   1.000
_cell.length_c   1.000
_cell.angle_alpha   90.00
_cell.angle_beta   90.00
_cell.angle_gamma   90.00
#
_symmetry.space_group_name_H-M   'P 1'
#
loop_
_entity.id
_entity.type
_entity.pdbx_description
1 polymer ?
#
loop_
_entity_poly.entity_id
_entity_poly.type
_entity_poly.pdbx_seq_one_letter_code
_entity_poly.pdbx_strand_id
1 'polypeptide(L)'
;DLDIMDKEFITFLGPSGCGKTTTLRIIGGFIQPKEGDVFFGGVRINDLPPYKREVNTVFQRYALFPHLNVYENVEFGLKIAKVPEKERRQSVKEMLKLVGLSGYDRRHVNQLSGGQQQRVAIARALVNRPKVLLLDEPLGALDLKLRKEMQIELKRIQQALEITFIYVTHDQEEALTMSDRVVVMR
;
A
#
# COMPACT_ATOMS: atom_id res chain seq x y z
N ASP A 1 9.75 -10.64 18.93
CA ASP A 1 8.74 -11.24 18.06
C ASP A 1 7.54 -10.30 17.95
N LEU A 2 6.87 -10.29 16.78
CA LEU A 2 5.70 -9.47 16.53
C LEU A 2 4.69 -10.26 15.72
N ASP A 3 3.50 -10.47 16.28
CA ASP A 3 2.36 -11.04 15.59
C ASP A 3 1.46 -9.91 15.07
N ILE A 4 1.05 -10.00 13.81
CA ILE A 4 0.12 -9.07 13.17
C ILE A 4 -1.16 -9.84 12.86
N MET A 5 -2.29 -9.31 13.35
CA MET A 5 -3.59 -9.97 13.21
C MET A 5 -4.17 -9.73 11.82
N ASP A 6 -5.02 -10.65 11.36
CA ASP A 6 -5.75 -10.47 10.11
C ASP A 6 -6.66 -9.24 10.17
N LYS A 7 -6.71 -8.46 9.08
CA LYS A 7 -7.50 -7.24 8.94
C LYS A 7 -7.09 -6.10 9.91
N GLU A 8 -5.94 -6.19 10.57
CA GLU A 8 -5.41 -5.18 11.48
C GLU A 8 -4.82 -4.00 10.68
N PHE A 9 -5.02 -2.79 11.19
CA PHE A 9 -4.24 -1.62 10.78
C PHE A 9 -3.13 -1.40 11.80
N ILE A 10 -1.91 -1.84 11.52
CA ILE A 10 -0.76 -1.69 12.40
C ILE A 10 0.21 -0.64 11.88
N THR A 11 0.73 0.21 12.78
CA THR A 11 1.72 1.23 12.42
C THR A 11 3.06 1.00 13.12
N PHE A 12 4.14 1.07 12.34
CA PHE A 12 5.51 1.18 12.84
C PHE A 12 5.88 2.65 12.96
N LEU A 13 5.99 3.11 14.18
CA LEU A 13 6.31 4.50 14.54
C LEU A 13 7.74 4.60 15.08
N GLY A 14 8.49 5.59 14.64
CA GLY A 14 9.83 5.87 15.20
C GLY A 14 10.62 6.88 14.36
N PRO A 15 11.80 7.30 14.84
CA PRO A 15 12.64 8.27 14.14
C PRO A 15 13.19 7.69 12.82
N SER A 16 13.71 8.56 11.96
CA SER A 16 14.42 8.14 10.76
C SER A 16 15.63 7.27 11.12
N GLY A 17 15.83 6.19 10.37
CA GLY A 17 16.95 5.27 10.57
C GLY A 17 16.74 4.15 11.60
N CYS A 18 15.63 4.09 12.33
CA CYS A 18 15.37 3.02 13.31
C CYS A 18 14.96 1.66 12.68
N GLY A 19 14.95 1.53 11.36
CA GLY A 19 14.72 0.25 10.68
C GLY A 19 13.30 0.00 10.15
N LYS A 20 12.35 0.92 10.27
CA LYS A 20 10.95 0.75 9.81
C LYS A 20 10.85 0.32 8.34
N THR A 21 11.41 1.11 7.43
CA THR A 21 11.44 0.81 5.99
C THR A 21 12.17 -0.50 5.70
N THR A 22 13.24 -0.80 6.45
CA THR A 22 13.97 -2.07 6.31
C THR A 22 13.08 -3.25 6.68
N THR A 23 12.38 -3.17 7.82
CA THR A 23 11.42 -4.21 8.25
C THR A 23 10.31 -4.39 7.21
N LEU A 24 9.75 -3.29 6.70
CA LEU A 24 8.74 -3.34 5.65
C LEU A 24 9.26 -4.00 4.37
N ARG A 25 10.50 -3.71 3.97
CA ARG A 25 11.14 -4.35 2.80
C ARG A 25 11.44 -5.83 3.02
N ILE A 26 11.73 -6.25 4.24
CA ILE A 26 11.88 -7.66 4.60
C ILE A 26 10.54 -8.39 4.45
N ILE A 27 9.45 -7.82 4.98
CA ILE A 27 8.09 -8.37 4.84
C ILE A 27 7.70 -8.45 3.37
N GLY A 28 8.00 -7.42 2.57
CA GLY A 28 7.75 -7.38 1.13
C GLY A 28 8.64 -8.29 0.28
N GLY A 29 9.70 -8.87 0.86
CA GLY A 29 10.63 -9.77 0.16
C GLY A 29 11.69 -9.06 -0.67
N PHE A 30 11.88 -7.76 -0.50
CA PHE A 30 12.92 -6.99 -1.20
C PHE A 30 14.30 -7.10 -0.52
N ILE A 31 14.34 -7.48 0.75
CA ILE A 31 15.55 -7.69 1.54
C ILE A 31 15.40 -8.99 2.31
N GLN A 32 16.47 -9.79 2.36
CA GLN A 32 16.54 -10.97 3.22
C GLN A 32 16.90 -10.55 4.65
N PRO A 33 16.23 -11.06 5.70
CA PRO A 33 16.63 -10.82 7.07
C PRO A 33 17.98 -11.50 7.33
N LYS A 34 18.85 -10.87 8.12
CA LYS A 34 20.12 -11.49 8.55
C LYS A 34 19.87 -12.63 9.55
N GLU A 35 18.87 -12.44 10.42
CA GLU A 35 18.43 -13.39 11.44
C GLU A 35 16.92 -13.30 11.58
N GLY A 36 16.30 -14.39 12.03
CA GLY A 36 14.86 -14.50 12.22
C GLY A 36 14.08 -14.86 10.96
N ASP A 37 12.80 -15.03 11.13
CA ASP A 37 11.90 -15.54 10.10
C ASP A 37 10.65 -14.67 9.97
N VAL A 38 10.11 -14.62 8.75
CA VAL A 38 8.82 -14.01 8.44
C VAL A 38 7.85 -15.12 8.08
N PHE A 39 6.71 -15.14 8.78
CA PHE A 39 5.63 -16.09 8.53
C PHE A 39 4.40 -15.36 8.00
N PHE A 40 3.69 -16.00 7.09
CA PHE A 40 2.41 -15.56 6.58
C PHE A 40 1.41 -16.73 6.60
N GLY A 41 0.35 -16.60 7.38
CA GLY A 41 -0.62 -17.69 7.57
C GLY A 41 0.03 -19.00 8.07
N GLY A 42 1.05 -18.91 8.94
CA GLY A 42 1.81 -20.05 9.44
C GLY A 42 2.87 -20.61 8.49
N VAL A 43 2.98 -20.07 7.28
CA VAL A 43 4.00 -20.48 6.29
C VAL A 43 5.18 -19.53 6.31
N ARG A 44 6.41 -20.06 6.44
CA ARG A 44 7.64 -19.27 6.34
C ARG A 44 7.81 -18.75 4.91
N ILE A 45 8.01 -17.43 4.77
CA ILE A 45 8.05 -16.77 3.46
C ILE A 45 9.40 -16.12 3.14
N ASN A 46 10.45 -16.32 3.94
CA ASN A 46 11.77 -15.70 3.71
C ASN A 46 12.27 -15.94 2.28
N ASP A 47 12.17 -17.16 1.78
CA ASP A 47 12.68 -17.58 0.49
C ASP A 47 11.75 -17.28 -0.69
N LEU A 48 10.56 -16.74 -0.41
CA LEU A 48 9.63 -16.34 -1.47
C LEU A 48 10.00 -14.97 -2.04
N PRO A 49 10.19 -14.86 -3.36
CA PRO A 49 10.41 -13.56 -4.00
C PRO A 49 9.16 -12.66 -3.88
N PRO A 50 9.29 -11.33 -4.00
CA PRO A 50 8.20 -10.38 -3.79
C PRO A 50 6.92 -10.70 -4.57
N TYR A 51 7.04 -11.09 -5.83
CA TYR A 51 5.90 -11.38 -6.71
C TYR A 51 5.12 -12.67 -6.37
N LYS A 52 5.65 -13.50 -5.47
CA LYS A 52 4.98 -14.71 -4.95
C LYS A 52 4.35 -14.50 -3.57
N ARG A 53 4.56 -13.34 -2.95
CA ARG A 53 3.96 -13.01 -1.66
C ARG A 53 2.58 -12.39 -1.87
N GLU A 54 1.62 -12.73 -1.04
CA GLU A 54 0.28 -12.12 -1.05
C GLU A 54 0.28 -10.71 -0.42
N VAL A 55 1.33 -9.94 -0.72
CA VAL A 55 1.64 -8.64 -0.13
C VAL A 55 1.92 -7.66 -1.26
N ASN A 56 1.35 -6.46 -1.22
CA ASN A 56 1.69 -5.38 -2.13
C ASN A 56 2.24 -4.17 -1.36
N THR A 57 3.06 -3.35 -2.03
CA THR A 57 3.73 -2.21 -1.41
C THR A 57 3.41 -0.91 -2.15
N VAL A 58 3.06 0.13 -1.38
CA VAL A 58 3.02 1.52 -1.84
C VAL A 58 4.26 2.22 -1.29
N PHE A 59 5.13 2.67 -2.19
CA PHE A 59 6.37 3.35 -1.84
C PHE A 59 6.17 4.85 -1.59
N GLN A 60 7.05 5.47 -0.83
CA GLN A 60 7.04 6.89 -0.46
C GLN A 60 6.88 7.85 -1.66
N ARG A 61 7.48 7.54 -2.81
CA ARG A 61 7.38 8.32 -4.06
C ARG A 61 6.35 7.76 -5.05
N TYR A 62 5.36 6.99 -4.56
CA TYR A 62 4.27 6.38 -5.33
C TYR A 62 4.71 5.42 -6.44
N ALA A 63 5.89 5.58 -7.04
CA ALA A 63 6.46 4.76 -8.11
C ALA A 63 5.48 4.50 -9.28
N LEU A 64 4.67 5.50 -9.65
CA LEU A 64 3.78 5.41 -10.81
C LEU A 64 4.59 5.37 -12.10
N PHE A 65 4.06 4.67 -13.10
CA PHE A 65 4.64 4.61 -14.44
C PHE A 65 4.29 5.90 -15.19
N PRO A 66 5.26 6.80 -15.45
CA PRO A 66 4.96 8.13 -15.98
C PRO A 66 4.49 8.13 -17.45
N HIS A 67 4.81 7.06 -18.19
CA HIS A 67 4.41 6.85 -19.57
C HIS A 67 3.02 6.22 -19.74
N LEU A 68 2.41 5.77 -18.63
CA LEU A 68 1.08 5.18 -18.61
C LEU A 68 0.05 6.18 -18.06
N ASN A 69 -1.19 6.08 -18.54
CA ASN A 69 -2.32 6.78 -17.95
C ASN A 69 -2.78 6.14 -16.61
N VAL A 70 -3.79 6.71 -15.98
CA VAL A 70 -4.34 6.22 -14.70
C VAL A 70 -4.86 4.79 -14.82
N TYR A 71 -5.67 4.50 -15.86
CA TYR A 71 -6.21 3.18 -16.10
C TYR A 71 -5.09 2.13 -16.26
N GLU A 72 -4.13 2.42 -17.12
CA GLU A 72 -3.00 1.53 -17.42
C GLU A 72 -2.11 1.28 -16.20
N ASN A 73 -1.89 2.31 -15.36
CA ASN A 73 -1.18 2.16 -14.08
C ASN A 73 -1.88 1.15 -13.18
N VAL A 74 -3.20 1.29 -13.01
CA VAL A 74 -3.97 0.38 -12.12
C VAL A 74 -4.09 -1.01 -12.73
N GLU A 75 -4.34 -1.12 -14.05
CA GLU A 75 -4.47 -2.39 -14.76
C GLU A 75 -3.19 -3.24 -14.76
N PHE A 76 -2.04 -2.62 -14.61
CA PHE A 76 -0.72 -3.20 -14.89
C PHE A 76 -0.51 -4.59 -14.26
N GLY A 77 -0.80 -4.73 -12.97
CA GLY A 77 -0.65 -6.02 -12.26
C GLY A 77 -1.57 -7.11 -12.80
N LEU A 78 -2.82 -6.77 -13.10
CA LEU A 78 -3.80 -7.70 -13.68
C LEU A 78 -3.39 -8.14 -15.09
N LYS A 79 -2.76 -7.27 -15.86
CA LYS A 79 -2.25 -7.57 -17.20
C LYS A 79 -1.10 -8.58 -17.14
N ILE A 80 -0.18 -8.42 -16.18
CA ILE A 80 0.90 -9.39 -15.94
C ILE A 80 0.34 -10.74 -15.50
N ALA A 81 -0.67 -10.73 -14.64
CA ALA A 81 -1.38 -11.94 -14.19
C ALA A 81 -2.26 -12.58 -15.28
N LYS A 82 -2.27 -12.01 -16.50
CA LYS A 82 -3.06 -12.51 -17.66
C LYS A 82 -4.57 -12.60 -17.40
N VAL A 83 -5.10 -11.75 -16.52
CA VAL A 83 -6.55 -11.66 -16.27
C VAL A 83 -7.25 -11.22 -17.56
N PRO A 84 -8.41 -11.80 -17.92
CA PRO A 84 -9.17 -11.45 -19.13
C PRO A 84 -9.54 -9.96 -19.17
N GLU A 85 -9.54 -9.34 -20.36
CA GLU A 85 -9.73 -7.89 -20.53
C GLU A 85 -11.04 -7.39 -19.90
N LYS A 86 -12.13 -8.13 -20.06
CA LYS A 86 -13.44 -7.79 -19.48
C LYS A 86 -13.38 -7.67 -17.95
N GLU A 87 -12.71 -8.62 -17.30
CA GLU A 87 -12.54 -8.64 -15.84
C GLU A 87 -11.60 -7.53 -15.38
N ARG A 88 -10.49 -7.28 -16.10
CA ARG A 88 -9.58 -6.16 -15.82
C ARG A 88 -10.32 -4.83 -15.85
N ARG A 89 -11.11 -4.57 -16.88
CA ARG A 89 -11.90 -3.33 -17.01
C ARG A 89 -12.84 -3.12 -15.83
N GLN A 90 -13.51 -4.19 -15.40
CA GLN A 90 -14.40 -4.12 -14.26
C GLN A 90 -13.65 -3.85 -12.96
N SER A 91 -12.56 -4.60 -12.71
CA SER A 91 -11.74 -4.45 -11.49
C SER A 91 -11.11 -3.05 -11.38
N VAL A 92 -10.58 -2.52 -12.49
CA VAL A 92 -10.01 -1.16 -12.50
C VAL A 92 -11.08 -0.11 -12.22
N LYS A 93 -12.27 -0.23 -12.84
CA LYS A 93 -13.37 0.70 -12.63
C LYS A 93 -13.84 0.71 -11.16
N GLU A 94 -13.98 -0.46 -10.55
CA GLU A 94 -14.34 -0.61 -9.14
C GLU A 94 -13.28 0.02 -8.24
N MET A 95 -12.01 -0.23 -8.53
CA MET A 95 -10.91 0.28 -7.74
C MET A 95 -10.78 1.80 -7.85
N LEU A 96 -10.91 2.38 -9.06
CA LEU A 96 -10.92 3.83 -9.24
C LEU A 96 -12.11 4.50 -8.55
N LYS A 97 -13.28 3.84 -8.53
CA LYS A 97 -14.43 4.30 -7.75
C LYS A 97 -14.13 4.28 -6.25
N LEU A 98 -13.51 3.20 -5.74
CA LEU A 98 -13.17 3.05 -4.34
C LEU A 98 -12.26 4.18 -3.84
N VAL A 99 -11.25 4.56 -4.64
CA VAL A 99 -10.29 5.64 -4.29
C VAL A 99 -10.76 7.05 -4.73
N GLY A 100 -12.02 7.21 -5.17
CA GLY A 100 -12.57 8.51 -5.54
C GLY A 100 -12.00 9.13 -6.83
N LEU A 101 -11.53 8.30 -7.77
CA LEU A 101 -10.96 8.73 -9.05
C LEU A 101 -11.81 8.31 -10.26
N SER A 102 -13.12 8.17 -10.11
CA SER A 102 -14.02 7.91 -11.25
C SER A 102 -13.88 9.01 -12.31
N GLY A 103 -13.73 8.61 -13.58
CA GLY A 103 -13.59 9.54 -14.70
C GLY A 103 -12.16 10.08 -14.92
N TYR A 104 -11.17 9.58 -14.17
CA TYR A 104 -9.76 9.93 -14.35
C TYR A 104 -8.99 8.95 -15.24
N ASP A 105 -9.62 7.93 -15.76
CA ASP A 105 -9.04 6.79 -16.47
C ASP A 105 -8.00 7.17 -17.52
N ARG A 106 -8.32 8.19 -18.34
CA ARG A 106 -7.51 8.63 -19.47
C ARG A 106 -6.45 9.70 -19.12
N ARG A 107 -6.43 10.21 -17.89
CA ARG A 107 -5.46 11.23 -17.49
C ARG A 107 -4.07 10.62 -17.34
N HIS A 108 -3.05 11.37 -17.72
CA HIS A 108 -1.66 11.03 -17.46
C HIS A 108 -1.27 11.39 -16.02
N VAL A 109 -0.28 10.68 -15.47
CA VAL A 109 0.19 10.85 -14.09
C VAL A 109 0.64 12.28 -13.79
N ASN A 110 1.27 12.97 -14.76
CA ASN A 110 1.74 14.35 -14.65
C ASN A 110 0.61 15.41 -14.59
N GLN A 111 -0.62 15.01 -14.88
CA GLN A 111 -1.82 15.88 -14.80
C GLN A 111 -2.52 15.78 -13.44
N LEU A 112 -1.97 14.99 -12.53
CA LEU A 112 -2.56 14.68 -11.23
C LEU A 112 -1.87 15.44 -10.10
N SER A 113 -2.65 15.90 -9.10
CA SER A 113 -2.09 16.37 -7.84
C SER A 113 -1.39 15.22 -7.07
N GLY A 114 -0.53 15.55 -6.10
CA GLY A 114 0.15 14.55 -5.28
C GLY A 114 -0.80 13.56 -4.61
N GLY A 115 -1.91 14.04 -4.04
CA GLY A 115 -2.93 13.16 -3.46
C GLY A 115 -3.65 12.27 -4.48
N GLN A 116 -3.88 12.78 -5.69
CA GLN A 116 -4.44 11.96 -6.77
C GLN A 116 -3.45 10.88 -7.23
N GLN A 117 -2.16 11.21 -7.35
CA GLN A 117 -1.11 10.24 -7.66
C GLN A 117 -1.03 9.15 -6.60
N GLN A 118 -1.11 9.52 -5.34
CA GLN A 118 -1.15 8.57 -4.22
C GLN A 118 -2.36 7.63 -4.32
N ARG A 119 -3.56 8.16 -4.58
CA ARG A 119 -4.77 7.34 -4.77
C ARG A 119 -4.62 6.36 -5.94
N VAL A 120 -3.97 6.75 -7.04
CA VAL A 120 -3.64 5.84 -8.15
C VAL A 120 -2.68 4.74 -7.70
N ALA A 121 -1.65 5.07 -6.91
CA ALA A 121 -0.70 4.08 -6.40
C ALA A 121 -1.36 3.07 -5.45
N ILE A 122 -2.27 3.53 -4.59
CA ILE A 122 -3.08 2.69 -3.72
C ILE A 122 -3.99 1.79 -4.57
N ALA A 123 -4.72 2.34 -5.54
CA ALA A 123 -5.58 1.58 -6.44
C ALA A 123 -4.80 0.48 -7.19
N ARG A 124 -3.60 0.81 -7.71
CA ARG A 124 -2.71 -0.15 -8.37
C ARG A 124 -2.27 -1.28 -7.44
N ALA A 125 -1.98 -0.97 -6.18
CA ALA A 125 -1.58 -1.97 -5.20
C ALA A 125 -2.76 -2.86 -4.79
N LEU A 126 -3.97 -2.32 -4.71
CA LEU A 126 -5.16 -3.02 -4.24
C LEU A 126 -5.89 -3.83 -5.32
N VAL A 127 -5.72 -3.48 -6.61
CA VAL A 127 -6.46 -4.14 -7.70
C VAL A 127 -6.18 -5.64 -7.81
N ASN A 128 -5.00 -6.08 -7.36
CA ASN A 128 -4.62 -7.50 -7.28
C ASN A 128 -5.20 -8.22 -6.04
N ARG A 129 -5.98 -7.53 -5.21
CA ARG A 129 -6.59 -8.07 -3.97
C ARG A 129 -5.58 -8.75 -3.06
N PRO A 130 -4.49 -8.04 -2.65
CA PRO A 130 -3.52 -8.59 -1.71
C PRO A 130 -4.18 -8.81 -0.34
N LYS A 131 -3.64 -9.73 0.46
CA LYS A 131 -4.07 -9.88 1.86
C LYS A 131 -3.43 -8.85 2.78
N VAL A 132 -2.25 -8.35 2.41
CA VAL A 132 -1.53 -7.33 3.17
C VAL A 132 -1.10 -6.19 2.26
N LEU A 133 -1.35 -4.94 2.68
CA LEU A 133 -0.82 -3.74 2.04
C LEU A 133 0.26 -3.09 2.91
N LEU A 134 1.44 -2.95 2.35
CA LEU A 134 2.57 -2.25 2.97
C LEU A 134 2.62 -0.80 2.49
N LEU A 135 2.70 0.14 3.42
CA LEU A 135 2.66 1.58 3.16
C LEU A 135 3.89 2.25 3.79
N ASP A 136 4.86 2.66 2.95
CA ASP A 136 6.12 3.28 3.39
C ASP A 136 6.01 4.80 3.32
N GLU A 137 5.71 5.46 4.44
CA GLU A 137 5.51 6.91 4.58
C GLU A 137 4.64 7.55 3.47
N PRO A 138 3.46 6.98 3.15
CA PRO A 138 2.73 7.36 1.94
C PRO A 138 2.20 8.80 1.99
N LEU A 139 2.03 9.40 3.18
CA LEU A 139 1.47 10.74 3.36
C LEU A 139 2.52 11.83 3.50
N GLY A 140 3.81 11.48 3.59
CA GLY A 140 4.88 12.42 3.91
C GLY A 140 5.08 13.56 2.90
N ALA A 141 4.67 13.39 1.64
CA ALA A 141 4.79 14.42 0.60
C ALA A 141 3.56 15.32 0.45
N LEU A 142 2.52 15.13 1.28
CA LEU A 142 1.26 15.88 1.20
C LEU A 142 1.23 17.06 2.17
N ASP A 143 0.52 18.14 1.80
CA ASP A 143 0.17 19.21 2.72
C ASP A 143 -0.76 18.71 3.84
N LEU A 144 -0.86 19.49 4.93
CA LEU A 144 -1.57 19.08 6.14
C LEU A 144 -3.05 18.76 5.89
N LYS A 145 -3.75 19.56 5.07
CA LYS A 145 -5.18 19.36 4.79
C LYS A 145 -5.40 18.06 4.03
N LEU A 146 -4.67 17.87 2.94
CA LEU A 146 -4.76 16.69 2.10
C LEU A 146 -4.32 15.43 2.85
N ARG A 147 -3.32 15.55 3.75
CA ARG A 147 -2.87 14.46 4.62
C ARG A 147 -4.02 13.96 5.51
N LYS A 148 -4.74 14.86 6.18
CA LYS A 148 -5.89 14.49 7.02
C LYS A 148 -7.03 13.83 6.23
N GLU A 149 -7.32 14.36 5.05
CA GLU A 149 -8.31 13.73 4.15
C GLU A 149 -7.88 12.31 3.76
N MET A 150 -6.61 12.11 3.46
CA MET A 150 -6.08 10.79 3.08
C MET A 150 -5.99 9.79 4.23
N GLN A 151 -5.77 10.23 5.47
CA GLN A 151 -5.83 9.37 6.66
C GLN A 151 -7.22 8.72 6.78
N ILE A 152 -8.27 9.54 6.71
CA ILE A 152 -9.67 9.07 6.76
C ILE A 152 -9.95 8.09 5.61
N GLU A 153 -9.49 8.43 4.42
CA GLU A 153 -9.70 7.60 3.23
C GLU A 153 -8.99 6.24 3.33
N LEU A 154 -7.73 6.21 3.81
CA LEU A 154 -6.98 4.96 4.01
C LEU A 154 -7.67 4.04 5.02
N LYS A 155 -8.15 4.58 6.15
CA LYS A 155 -8.88 3.78 7.14
C LYS A 155 -10.18 3.24 6.55
N ARG A 156 -10.93 4.08 5.81
CA ARG A 156 -12.15 3.67 5.09
C ARG A 156 -11.89 2.54 4.08
N ILE A 157 -10.82 2.66 3.29
CA ILE A 157 -10.44 1.65 2.29
C ILE A 157 -10.08 0.34 2.99
N GLN A 158 -9.29 0.39 4.05
CA GLN A 158 -8.88 -0.79 4.82
C GLN A 158 -10.11 -1.54 5.37
N GLN A 159 -11.05 -0.81 5.97
CA GLN A 159 -12.29 -1.39 6.50
C GLN A 159 -13.19 -1.97 5.40
N ALA A 160 -13.31 -1.26 4.26
CA ALA A 160 -14.17 -1.70 3.15
C ALA A 160 -13.65 -2.96 2.44
N LEU A 161 -12.33 -3.16 2.43
CA LEU A 161 -11.70 -4.32 1.80
C LEU A 161 -11.36 -5.45 2.79
N GLU A 162 -11.45 -5.17 4.09
CA GLU A 162 -11.11 -6.14 5.16
C GLU A 162 -9.72 -6.75 4.99
N ILE A 163 -8.71 -5.94 4.66
CA ILE A 163 -7.33 -6.38 4.49
C ILE A 163 -6.42 -5.82 5.58
N THR A 164 -5.28 -6.45 5.80
CA THR A 164 -4.29 -6.00 6.78
C THR A 164 -3.44 -4.86 6.19
N PHE A 165 -3.31 -3.74 6.93
CA PHE A 165 -2.41 -2.65 6.57
C PHE A 165 -1.21 -2.62 7.53
N ILE A 166 0.00 -2.58 6.97
CA ILE A 166 1.23 -2.29 7.71
C ILE A 166 1.73 -0.92 7.25
N TYR A 167 1.62 0.05 8.13
CA TYR A 167 1.89 1.44 7.85
C TYR A 167 3.20 1.88 8.53
N VAL A 168 4.04 2.63 7.84
CA VAL A 168 5.27 3.20 8.37
C VAL A 168 5.15 4.71 8.39
N THR A 169 5.41 5.34 9.52
CA THR A 169 5.46 6.80 9.68
C THR A 169 6.41 7.21 10.81
N HIS A 170 6.80 8.47 10.80
CA HIS A 170 7.43 9.15 11.91
C HIS A 170 6.47 10.15 12.60
N ASP A 171 5.25 10.29 12.09
CA ASP A 171 4.21 11.18 12.59
C ASP A 171 3.32 10.45 13.61
N GLN A 172 3.27 10.99 14.85
CA GLN A 172 2.48 10.41 15.93
C GLN A 172 0.97 10.58 15.72
N GLU A 173 0.55 11.71 15.13
CA GLU A 173 -0.88 11.97 14.85
C GLU A 173 -1.42 10.94 13.85
N GLU A 174 -0.66 10.65 12.80
CA GLU A 174 -1.01 9.59 11.84
C GLU A 174 -1.15 8.23 12.52
N ALA A 175 -0.15 7.84 13.31
CA ALA A 175 -0.13 6.55 13.99
C ALA A 175 -1.33 6.37 14.93
N LEU A 176 -1.64 7.38 15.74
CA LEU A 176 -2.74 7.32 16.74
C LEU A 176 -4.12 7.40 16.12
N THR A 177 -4.25 8.11 14.98
CA THR A 177 -5.56 8.33 14.33
C THR A 177 -6.04 7.11 13.53
N MET A 178 -5.10 6.40 12.86
CA MET A 178 -5.47 5.35 11.92
C MET A 178 -5.36 3.94 12.47
N SER A 179 -4.48 3.71 13.45
CA SER A 179 -4.04 2.35 13.81
C SER A 179 -4.91 1.71 14.87
N ASP A 180 -5.08 0.41 14.74
CA ASP A 180 -5.61 -0.44 15.80
C ASP A 180 -4.49 -0.74 16.82
N ARG A 181 -3.23 -0.78 16.35
CA ARG A 181 -2.05 -0.99 17.19
C ARG A 181 -0.82 -0.25 16.64
N VAL A 182 0.00 0.30 17.53
CA VAL A 182 1.23 1.01 17.21
C VAL A 182 2.44 0.28 17.79
N VAL A 183 3.42 0.02 16.95
CA VAL A 183 4.73 -0.53 17.32
C VAL A 183 5.76 0.59 17.31
N VAL A 184 6.30 0.92 18.47
CA VAL A 184 7.34 1.95 18.59
C VAL A 184 8.72 1.32 18.37
N MET A 185 9.43 1.81 17.36
CA MET A 185 10.80 1.41 17.02
C MET A 185 11.80 2.49 17.43
N ARG A 186 12.92 2.08 18.01
CA ARG A 186 13.99 2.96 18.53
C ARG A 186 15.34 2.60 17.90
#